data_a2040f36401213a422866238565e5ca5
#
_entry.id   a2040f36401213a422866238565e5ca5
#
_cell.length_a   1.000
_cell.length_b   1.000
_cell.length_c   1.000
_cell.angle_alpha   90.00
_cell.angle_beta   90.00
_cell.angle_gamma   90.00
#
_symmetry.space_group_name_H-M   'P 1'
#
loop_
_entity.id
_entity.type
_entity.pdbx_description
1 polymer ?
#
loop_
_entity_poly.entity_id
_entity_poly.type
_entity_poly.pdbx_seq_one_letter_code
_entity_poly.pdbx_strand_id
1 'polypeptide(L)'
;MTAPASDHVYDVVVSDHVYDVVVVGAGAAGVGVSVALGHAGIENFVVLERHSVGASFSSWPAETRFITPSFPTNSVGMLDLNSVVIGTSPAVTLEVEHPTGREYAPFLKAIADYFELPVWEGVDVIRIAKNGEEFEVETTEGFVRAWHVIWAAGDFQYPLLNGFEGSELCQHTASIDSYADLDGDDFIVVGGYESGVDVASHLAERGKRVRLFDRGSPWESESSDPSVALSTYSLERTRRPGYAEHVELFPDTSVTSVAAVDASFEVATEDGLVFRTPVPPLLAGGFEGSHPLVKDLFESREDGFPLLSEHDESTVVPGIFLCGASVRHDNHVFCFIYKYRQRFAVVAKAIATSMGLPAEGLEMYRMWGMYLDDLSCCGQECVC
;
A
#
# COMPACT_ATOMS: atom_id res chain seq x y z
N MET A 1 25.01 11.91 30.37
CA MET A 1 24.18 13.12 30.19
C MET A 1 23.10 12.71 29.22
N THR A 2 21.94 12.39 29.75
CA THR A 2 20.73 12.04 28.98
C THR A 2 20.10 13.33 28.52
N ALA A 3 19.92 13.47 27.19
CA ALA A 3 19.16 14.57 26.62
C ALA A 3 17.68 14.43 27.04
N PRO A 4 16.99 15.51 27.37
CA PRO A 4 15.58 15.45 27.69
C PRO A 4 14.78 15.14 26.42
N ALA A 5 13.88 14.15 26.52
CA ALA A 5 12.80 13.94 25.57
C ALA A 5 11.97 15.25 25.54
N SER A 6 11.80 15.84 24.36
CA SER A 6 10.88 16.95 24.19
C SER A 6 9.46 16.38 24.16
N ASP A 7 8.78 16.44 25.30
CA ASP A 7 7.32 16.34 25.36
C ASP A 7 6.72 17.53 24.62
N HIS A 8 6.51 17.40 23.34
CA HIS A 8 5.61 18.27 22.62
C HIS A 8 4.18 17.82 22.92
N VAL A 9 3.65 18.28 24.06
CA VAL A 9 2.23 18.34 24.32
C VAL A 9 1.65 19.37 23.34
N TYR A 10 1.10 18.92 22.23
CA TYR A 10 0.26 19.76 21.39
C TYR A 10 -1.02 20.01 22.14
N ASP A 11 -1.20 21.22 22.67
CA ASP A 11 -2.50 21.69 23.15
C ASP A 11 -3.47 21.62 21.96
N VAL A 12 -4.37 20.64 21.97
CA VAL A 12 -5.48 20.52 21.03
C VAL A 12 -6.50 21.59 21.38
N VAL A 13 -6.20 22.78 20.96
CA VAL A 13 -7.18 23.85 20.81
C VAL A 13 -7.87 23.58 19.49
N VAL A 14 -9.19 23.60 19.47
CA VAL A 14 -9.98 23.79 18.25
C VAL A 14 -9.43 25.09 17.63
N SER A 15 -8.48 24.93 16.77
CA SER A 15 -7.80 26.05 16.11
C SER A 15 -8.79 26.57 15.08
N ASP A 16 -9.04 27.90 15.08
CA ASP A 16 -9.74 28.57 13.97
C ASP A 16 -8.95 28.47 12.65
N HIS A 17 -7.78 27.80 12.68
CA HIS A 17 -6.94 27.59 11.53
C HIS A 17 -7.58 26.63 10.53
N VAL A 18 -7.62 27.04 9.28
CA VAL A 18 -8.06 26.23 8.15
C VAL A 18 -6.85 25.94 7.27
N TYR A 19 -6.51 24.66 7.10
CA TYR A 19 -5.46 24.25 6.18
C TYR A 19 -5.95 24.34 4.73
N ASP A 20 -5.03 24.58 3.81
CA ASP A 20 -5.35 24.44 2.38
C ASP A 20 -5.58 22.98 2.04
N VAL A 21 -4.75 22.08 2.64
CA VAL A 21 -4.82 20.64 2.43
C VAL A 21 -4.58 19.86 3.73
N VAL A 22 -5.40 18.85 3.98
CA VAL A 22 -5.10 17.76 4.93
C VAL A 22 -4.75 16.51 4.13
N VAL A 23 -3.57 15.94 4.37
CA VAL A 23 -3.17 14.63 3.82
C VAL A 23 -3.35 13.57 4.91
N VAL A 24 -4.08 12.49 4.62
CA VAL A 24 -4.32 11.40 5.56
C VAL A 24 -3.44 10.21 5.23
N GLY A 25 -2.51 9.91 6.12
CA GLY A 25 -1.50 8.85 5.99
C GLY A 25 -0.13 9.38 5.56
N ALA A 26 0.93 8.92 6.22
CA ALA A 26 2.34 9.22 5.92
C ALA A 26 3.10 7.99 5.41
N GLY A 27 2.45 7.15 4.62
CA GLY A 27 3.09 6.11 3.81
C GLY A 27 3.75 6.68 2.56
N ALA A 28 4.13 5.79 1.63
CA ALA A 28 4.78 6.18 0.38
C ALA A 28 3.96 7.20 -0.44
N ALA A 29 2.63 7.02 -0.49
CA ALA A 29 1.73 7.93 -1.21
C ALA A 29 1.64 9.30 -0.51
N GLY A 30 1.41 9.30 0.81
CA GLY A 30 1.26 10.55 1.57
C GLY A 30 2.55 11.38 1.59
N VAL A 31 3.71 10.76 1.81
CA VAL A 31 5.01 11.45 1.75
C VAL A 31 5.26 12.01 0.35
N GLY A 32 5.05 11.20 -0.71
CA GLY A 32 5.30 11.63 -2.07
C GLY A 32 4.38 12.77 -2.54
N VAL A 33 3.07 12.69 -2.27
CA VAL A 33 2.13 13.75 -2.64
C VAL A 33 2.36 15.03 -1.82
N SER A 34 2.77 14.93 -0.55
CA SER A 34 3.10 16.09 0.28
C SER A 34 4.28 16.88 -0.26
N VAL A 35 5.33 16.19 -0.74
CA VAL A 35 6.45 16.85 -1.43
C VAL A 35 5.96 17.52 -2.73
N ALA A 36 5.05 16.89 -3.48
CA ALA A 36 4.48 17.48 -4.69
C ALA A 36 3.63 18.72 -4.37
N LEU A 37 2.90 18.77 -3.24
CA LEU A 37 2.19 19.96 -2.77
C LEU A 37 3.16 21.13 -2.54
N GLY A 38 4.27 20.91 -1.83
CA GLY A 38 5.30 21.93 -1.63
C GLY A 38 5.88 22.44 -2.96
N HIS A 39 6.18 21.55 -3.92
CA HIS A 39 6.64 21.92 -5.26
C HIS A 39 5.56 22.66 -6.08
N ALA A 40 4.28 22.48 -5.78
CA ALA A 40 3.17 23.24 -6.37
C ALA A 40 3.00 24.64 -5.74
N GLY A 41 3.74 24.96 -4.67
CA GLY A 41 3.63 26.21 -3.92
C GLY A 41 2.54 26.21 -2.85
N ILE A 42 2.05 25.02 -2.46
CA ILE A 42 1.09 24.85 -1.37
C ILE A 42 1.89 24.59 -0.08
N GLU A 43 1.89 25.56 0.84
CA GLU A 43 2.68 25.51 2.07
C GLU A 43 1.83 25.26 3.33
N ASN A 44 0.54 25.69 3.29
CA ASN A 44 -0.37 25.56 4.41
C ASN A 44 -1.09 24.20 4.38
N PHE A 45 -0.38 23.11 4.67
CA PHE A 45 -0.95 21.77 4.77
C PHE A 45 -0.45 21.03 6.01
N VAL A 46 -1.13 19.93 6.35
CA VAL A 46 -0.72 19.01 7.42
C VAL A 46 -0.91 17.58 6.96
N VAL A 47 -0.03 16.68 7.42
CA VAL A 47 -0.14 15.23 7.20
C VAL A 47 -0.53 14.58 8.52
N LEU A 48 -1.66 13.88 8.55
CA LEU A 48 -2.15 13.15 9.72
C LEU A 48 -1.78 11.68 9.58
N GLU A 49 -0.99 11.17 10.50
CA GLU A 49 -0.53 9.79 10.48
C GLU A 49 -0.91 9.07 11.80
N ARG A 50 -1.61 7.95 11.66
CA ARG A 50 -2.10 7.18 12.82
C ARG A 50 -0.99 6.65 13.72
N HIS A 51 0.15 6.28 13.16
CA HIS A 51 1.27 5.70 13.88
C HIS A 51 2.55 6.54 13.70
N SER A 52 3.35 6.21 12.71
CA SER A 52 4.59 6.91 12.35
C SER A 52 4.80 6.87 10.84
N VAL A 53 5.62 7.77 10.31
CA VAL A 53 5.97 7.76 8.88
C VAL A 53 6.45 6.38 8.46
N GLY A 54 5.81 5.83 7.42
CA GLY A 54 6.16 4.51 6.88
C GLY A 54 5.71 3.31 7.72
N ALA A 55 4.85 3.48 8.72
CA ALA A 55 4.42 2.42 9.65
C ALA A 55 3.94 1.14 8.97
N SER A 56 3.20 1.24 7.86
CA SER A 56 2.76 0.05 7.11
C SER A 56 3.93 -0.82 6.65
N PHE A 57 5.04 -0.22 6.22
CA PHE A 57 6.25 -0.97 5.83
C PHE A 57 6.96 -1.57 7.04
N SER A 58 7.05 -0.84 8.15
CA SER A 58 7.63 -1.37 9.41
C SER A 58 6.89 -2.59 9.93
N SER A 59 5.60 -2.71 9.61
CA SER A 59 4.74 -3.82 10.04
C SER A 59 4.77 -5.03 9.10
N TRP A 60 5.53 -4.98 8.00
CA TRP A 60 5.72 -6.16 7.17
C TRP A 60 6.47 -7.26 7.93
N PRO A 61 6.22 -8.54 7.62
CA PRO A 61 7.09 -9.61 8.10
C PRO A 61 8.57 -9.30 7.83
N ALA A 62 9.43 -9.63 8.77
CA ALA A 62 10.84 -9.23 8.72
C ALA A 62 11.58 -9.63 7.43
N GLU A 63 11.16 -10.74 6.84
CA GLU A 63 11.74 -11.31 5.62
C GLU A 63 11.11 -10.76 4.34
N THR A 64 9.90 -10.19 4.42
CA THR A 64 9.18 -9.68 3.25
C THR A 64 9.93 -8.52 2.62
N ARG A 65 10.14 -8.60 1.32
CA ARG A 65 10.86 -7.63 0.51
C ARG A 65 10.00 -7.04 -0.58
N PHE A 66 10.37 -5.87 -1.03
CA PHE A 66 9.79 -5.31 -2.24
C PHE A 66 9.98 -6.26 -3.42
N ILE A 67 8.89 -6.56 -4.12
CA ILE A 67 8.92 -7.36 -5.35
C ILE A 67 9.42 -6.55 -6.55
N THR A 68 9.27 -5.22 -6.48
CA THR A 68 9.80 -4.28 -7.47
C THR A 68 11.27 -4.03 -7.17
N PRO A 69 12.19 -4.23 -8.14
CA PRO A 69 13.60 -3.97 -7.91
C PRO A 69 13.87 -2.47 -7.83
N SER A 70 14.76 -2.09 -6.94
CA SER A 70 15.36 -0.76 -6.88
C SER A 70 16.60 -0.71 -7.74
N PHE A 71 16.84 0.40 -8.43
CA PHE A 71 18.06 0.69 -9.19
C PHE A 71 18.42 2.18 -9.07
N PRO A 72 19.68 2.56 -9.18
CA PRO A 72 20.08 3.95 -9.02
C PRO A 72 19.37 4.89 -10.00
N THR A 73 18.77 5.95 -9.48
CA THR A 73 18.25 7.07 -10.28
C THR A 73 19.40 7.65 -11.14
N ASN A 74 19.14 7.92 -12.40
CA ASN A 74 20.15 8.39 -13.33
C ASN A 74 19.76 9.72 -14.03
N SER A 75 20.75 10.34 -14.69
CA SER A 75 20.60 11.66 -15.33
C SER A 75 19.82 11.65 -16.64
N VAL A 76 19.38 10.49 -17.14
CA VAL A 76 18.57 10.37 -18.36
C VAL A 76 17.06 10.21 -18.06
N GLY A 77 16.61 10.59 -16.86
CA GLY A 77 15.20 10.60 -16.48
C GLY A 77 14.66 9.28 -15.94
N MET A 78 15.50 8.28 -15.67
CA MET A 78 15.06 7.06 -15.03
C MET A 78 15.16 7.20 -13.52
N LEU A 79 14.00 7.24 -12.86
CA LEU A 79 13.89 7.27 -11.41
C LEU A 79 13.78 5.84 -10.88
N ASP A 80 14.48 5.56 -9.77
CA ASP A 80 14.35 4.27 -9.05
C ASP A 80 12.86 3.94 -8.85
N LEU A 81 12.45 2.71 -9.17
CA LEU A 81 11.03 2.31 -9.18
C LEU A 81 10.35 2.45 -7.82
N ASN A 82 11.11 2.32 -6.73
CA ASN A 82 10.60 2.44 -5.38
C ASN A 82 10.81 3.85 -4.77
N SER A 83 11.30 4.80 -5.56
CA SER A 83 11.41 6.20 -5.13
C SER A 83 10.06 6.91 -5.23
N VAL A 84 9.71 7.69 -4.23
CA VAL A 84 8.48 8.52 -4.19
C VAL A 84 8.75 9.99 -4.46
N VAL A 85 10.04 10.40 -4.50
CA VAL A 85 10.45 11.79 -4.70
C VAL A 85 11.60 11.85 -5.69
N ILE A 86 11.56 12.83 -6.58
CA ILE A 86 12.61 13.11 -7.58
C ILE A 86 13.96 13.32 -6.86
N GLY A 87 15.00 12.72 -7.41
CA GLY A 87 16.36 12.84 -6.86
C GLY A 87 16.67 11.88 -5.71
N THR A 88 15.73 11.05 -5.27
CA THR A 88 15.95 9.99 -4.27
C THR A 88 16.13 8.63 -4.93
N SER A 89 16.78 7.69 -4.25
CA SER A 89 16.95 6.30 -4.71
C SER A 89 17.12 5.37 -3.51
N PRO A 90 16.15 4.49 -3.23
CA PRO A 90 16.32 3.41 -2.26
C PRO A 90 17.54 2.55 -2.56
N ALA A 91 17.81 2.22 -3.83
CA ALA A 91 18.98 1.43 -4.21
C ALA A 91 20.31 2.04 -3.75
N VAL A 92 20.44 3.37 -3.85
CA VAL A 92 21.66 4.09 -3.43
C VAL A 92 21.71 4.27 -1.92
N THR A 93 20.56 4.59 -1.29
CA THR A 93 20.51 4.91 0.14
C THR A 93 20.59 3.65 1.00
N LEU A 94 19.95 2.56 0.56
CA LEU A 94 19.83 1.31 1.32
C LEU A 94 20.85 0.25 0.84
N GLU A 95 21.54 0.48 -0.29
CA GLU A 95 22.51 -0.42 -0.91
C GLU A 95 21.93 -1.83 -1.20
N VAL A 96 20.62 -1.90 -1.54
CA VAL A 96 19.90 -3.15 -1.78
C VAL A 96 18.91 -3.02 -2.94
N GLU A 97 18.78 -4.08 -3.75
CA GLU A 97 17.87 -4.13 -4.90
C GLU A 97 16.40 -4.34 -4.44
N HIS A 98 16.18 -5.23 -3.49
CA HIS A 98 14.87 -5.55 -2.93
C HIS A 98 14.87 -5.25 -1.42
N PRO A 99 14.61 -3.99 -1.00
CA PRO A 99 14.59 -3.63 0.41
C PRO A 99 13.47 -4.37 1.16
N THR A 100 13.69 -4.62 2.45
CA THR A 100 12.63 -5.01 3.37
C THR A 100 11.77 -3.79 3.73
N GLY A 101 10.58 -4.03 4.25
CA GLY A 101 9.76 -2.93 4.78
C GLY A 101 10.46 -2.17 5.92
N ARG A 102 11.19 -2.91 6.78
CA ARG A 102 11.95 -2.32 7.91
C ARG A 102 13.14 -1.45 7.46
N GLU A 103 13.70 -1.69 6.30
CA GLU A 103 14.72 -0.82 5.67
C GLU A 103 14.07 0.39 4.99
N TYR A 104 12.89 0.20 4.36
CA TYR A 104 12.23 1.24 3.59
C TYR A 104 11.51 2.31 4.45
N ALA A 105 10.95 1.94 5.60
CA ALA A 105 10.27 2.89 6.47
C ALA A 105 11.20 4.03 6.97
N PRO A 106 12.42 3.77 7.47
CA PRO A 106 13.39 4.82 7.79
C PRO A 106 13.79 5.68 6.58
N PHE A 107 13.81 5.12 5.37
CA PHE A 107 14.05 5.88 4.15
C PHE A 107 12.94 6.90 3.89
N LEU A 108 11.65 6.51 4.05
CA LEU A 108 10.53 7.45 3.96
C LEU A 108 10.59 8.52 5.04
N LYS A 109 10.94 8.14 6.27
CA LYS A 109 11.10 9.09 7.37
C LYS A 109 12.19 10.12 7.07
N ALA A 110 13.32 9.68 6.52
CA ALA A 110 14.39 10.59 6.13
C ALA A 110 13.96 11.58 5.02
N ILE A 111 13.10 11.15 4.09
CA ILE A 111 12.50 12.05 3.08
C ILE A 111 11.59 13.07 3.76
N ALA A 112 10.69 12.62 4.64
CA ALA A 112 9.78 13.52 5.34
C ALA A 112 10.55 14.57 6.15
N ASP A 113 11.61 14.17 6.84
CA ASP A 113 12.48 15.06 7.61
C ASP A 113 13.26 16.04 6.72
N TYR A 114 13.81 15.57 5.59
CA TYR A 114 14.57 16.40 4.66
C TYR A 114 13.72 17.52 4.03
N PHE A 115 12.45 17.20 3.70
CA PHE A 115 11.50 18.18 3.16
C PHE A 115 10.72 18.91 4.25
N GLU A 116 11.05 18.70 5.53
CA GLU A 116 10.39 19.34 6.68
C GLU A 116 8.86 19.20 6.61
N LEU A 117 8.35 18.04 6.20
CA LEU A 117 6.91 17.81 6.07
C LEU A 117 6.21 17.95 7.43
N PRO A 118 5.09 18.68 7.53
CA PRO A 118 4.35 18.90 8.76
C PRO A 118 3.52 17.64 9.12
N VAL A 119 4.18 16.57 9.57
CA VAL A 119 3.54 15.29 9.93
C VAL A 119 3.17 15.28 11.40
N TRP A 120 1.91 15.03 11.69
CA TRP A 120 1.41 14.74 13.03
C TRP A 120 1.29 13.23 13.20
N GLU A 121 2.25 12.64 13.85
CA GLU A 121 2.27 11.21 14.17
C GLU A 121 1.40 10.89 15.40
N GLY A 122 0.81 9.70 15.46
CA GLY A 122 -0.08 9.28 16.54
C GLY A 122 -1.51 9.85 16.43
N VAL A 123 -1.88 10.44 15.30
CA VAL A 123 -3.19 11.08 15.05
C VAL A 123 -4.01 10.24 14.07
N ASP A 124 -5.01 9.54 14.56
CA ASP A 124 -5.92 8.76 13.71
C ASP A 124 -7.11 9.59 13.25
N VAL A 125 -7.45 9.48 11.97
CA VAL A 125 -8.64 10.11 11.37
C VAL A 125 -9.84 9.19 11.54
N ILE A 126 -10.84 9.67 12.29
CA ILE A 126 -12.06 8.92 12.63
C ILE A 126 -13.13 9.12 11.57
N ARG A 127 -13.30 10.36 11.10
CA ARG A 127 -14.35 10.74 10.16
C ARG A 127 -13.98 12.00 9.39
N ILE A 128 -14.45 12.08 8.15
CA ILE A 128 -14.35 13.27 7.32
C ILE A 128 -15.78 13.68 6.92
N ALA A 129 -16.09 14.94 7.10
CA ALA A 129 -17.36 15.53 6.67
C ALA A 129 -17.13 16.82 5.88
N LYS A 130 -17.91 17.03 4.83
CA LYS A 130 -17.92 18.30 4.08
C LYS A 130 -18.98 19.22 4.65
N ASN A 131 -18.59 20.38 5.14
CA ASN A 131 -19.43 21.42 5.70
C ASN A 131 -19.32 22.71 4.87
N GLY A 132 -20.24 22.90 3.93
CA GLY A 132 -20.12 23.99 2.96
C GLY A 132 -18.93 23.79 2.03
N GLU A 133 -18.00 24.72 2.02
CA GLU A 133 -16.77 24.62 1.20
C GLU A 133 -15.63 23.90 1.92
N GLU A 134 -15.68 23.78 3.25
CA GLU A 134 -14.62 23.22 4.06
C GLU A 134 -14.88 21.76 4.41
N PHE A 135 -13.82 21.01 4.65
CA PHE A 135 -13.84 19.71 5.31
C PHE A 135 -13.58 19.86 6.80
N GLU A 136 -14.33 19.13 7.59
CA GLU A 136 -14.07 18.87 9.00
C GLU A 136 -13.57 17.44 9.14
N VAL A 137 -12.33 17.31 9.59
CA VAL A 137 -11.64 16.03 9.80
C VAL A 137 -11.60 15.77 11.30
N GLU A 138 -12.40 14.81 11.74
CA GLU A 138 -12.44 14.35 13.12
C GLU A 138 -11.29 13.37 13.35
N THR A 139 -10.50 13.63 14.39
CA THR A 139 -9.34 12.82 14.74
C THR A 139 -9.37 12.40 16.20
N THR A 140 -8.50 11.51 16.62
CA THR A 140 -8.30 11.14 18.04
C THR A 140 -7.87 12.32 18.90
N GLU A 141 -7.31 13.37 18.31
CA GLU A 141 -6.79 14.56 18.99
C GLU A 141 -7.71 15.81 18.83
N GLY A 142 -8.90 15.65 18.23
CA GLY A 142 -9.86 16.71 17.99
C GLY A 142 -10.15 16.94 16.52
N PHE A 143 -10.53 18.16 16.12
CA PHE A 143 -10.96 18.48 14.78
C PHE A 143 -9.92 19.33 14.03
N VAL A 144 -9.70 18.97 12.77
CA VAL A 144 -8.87 19.73 11.82
C VAL A 144 -9.77 20.19 10.67
N ARG A 145 -9.62 21.46 10.22
CA ARG A 145 -10.38 22.01 9.11
C ARG A 145 -9.51 22.23 7.91
N ALA A 146 -10.01 21.93 6.72
CA ALA A 146 -9.27 22.12 5.48
C ALA A 146 -10.19 22.43 4.28
N TRP A 147 -9.64 23.08 3.26
CA TRP A 147 -10.32 23.26 1.97
C TRP A 147 -10.27 22.01 1.11
N HIS A 148 -9.20 21.24 1.22
CA HIS A 148 -9.02 20.00 0.46
C HIS A 148 -8.54 18.87 1.38
N VAL A 149 -8.87 17.63 1.01
CA VAL A 149 -8.39 16.42 1.69
C VAL A 149 -7.77 15.47 0.65
N ILE A 150 -6.62 14.91 0.97
CA ILE A 150 -6.01 13.82 0.20
C ILE A 150 -6.04 12.57 1.06
N TRP A 151 -6.83 11.56 0.64
CA TRP A 151 -6.86 10.27 1.29
C TRP A 151 -5.74 9.37 0.76
N ALA A 152 -4.70 9.16 1.56
CA ALA A 152 -3.49 8.39 1.25
C ALA A 152 -3.19 7.32 2.31
N ALA A 153 -4.24 6.80 3.00
CA ALA A 153 -4.13 5.90 4.15
C ALA A 153 -3.73 4.45 3.81
N GLY A 154 -3.54 4.15 2.51
CA GLY A 154 -2.99 2.87 2.04
C GLY A 154 -3.93 1.67 2.19
N ASP A 155 -3.36 0.46 2.15
CA ASP A 155 -4.10 -0.79 2.15
C ASP A 155 -3.61 -1.82 3.18
N PHE A 156 -2.31 -1.89 3.44
CA PHE A 156 -1.70 -2.95 4.26
C PHE A 156 -2.30 -3.11 5.67
N GLN A 157 -2.77 -2.03 6.27
CA GLN A 157 -3.38 -2.04 7.61
C GLN A 157 -4.83 -2.58 7.63
N TYR A 158 -5.36 -2.94 6.46
CA TYR A 158 -6.74 -3.41 6.26
C TYR A 158 -6.73 -4.77 5.54
N PRO A 159 -6.26 -5.86 6.21
CA PRO A 159 -6.23 -7.19 5.63
C PRO A 159 -7.64 -7.70 5.37
N LEU A 160 -7.82 -8.42 4.26
CA LEU A 160 -9.08 -9.08 3.94
C LEU A 160 -9.21 -10.39 4.72
N LEU A 161 -10.10 -10.42 5.71
CA LEU A 161 -10.28 -11.54 6.65
C LEU A 161 -11.49 -12.44 6.35
N ASN A 162 -12.41 -12.02 5.46
CA ASN A 162 -13.73 -12.63 5.28
C ASN A 162 -13.87 -13.31 3.90
N GLY A 163 -12.90 -14.15 3.50
CA GLY A 163 -12.91 -14.80 2.20
C GLY A 163 -13.79 -16.05 2.09
N PHE A 164 -13.99 -16.79 3.19
CA PHE A 164 -14.70 -18.07 3.26
C PHE A 164 -15.07 -18.39 4.71
N GLU A 165 -15.90 -19.41 4.93
CA GLU A 165 -16.33 -19.85 6.27
C GLU A 165 -15.14 -20.31 7.12
N GLY A 166 -15.01 -19.81 8.35
CA GLY A 166 -13.92 -20.14 9.27
C GLY A 166 -12.58 -19.46 8.92
N SER A 167 -12.57 -18.48 8.02
CA SER A 167 -11.36 -17.72 7.68
C SER A 167 -10.75 -16.98 8.89
N GLU A 168 -11.54 -16.69 9.92
CA GLU A 168 -11.08 -16.14 11.21
C GLU A 168 -10.21 -17.09 12.03
N LEU A 169 -10.19 -18.39 11.69
CA LEU A 169 -9.29 -19.39 12.27
C LEU A 169 -7.90 -19.38 11.62
N CYS A 170 -7.75 -18.66 10.52
CA CYS A 170 -6.48 -18.52 9.83
C CYS A 170 -5.66 -17.37 10.43
N GLN A 171 -4.34 -17.47 10.31
CA GLN A 171 -3.45 -16.36 10.58
C GLN A 171 -3.15 -15.60 9.29
N HIS A 172 -3.60 -14.33 9.19
CA HIS A 172 -3.31 -13.51 8.01
C HIS A 172 -1.81 -13.17 7.95
N THR A 173 -1.21 -13.22 6.75
CA THR A 173 0.23 -12.96 6.56
C THR A 173 0.66 -11.57 7.07
N ALA A 174 -0.22 -10.58 7.02
CA ALA A 174 0.04 -9.24 7.54
C ALA A 174 0.13 -9.15 9.08
N SER A 175 -0.28 -10.20 9.80
CA SER A 175 -0.19 -10.28 11.27
C SER A 175 1.05 -11.03 11.76
N ILE A 176 1.93 -11.42 10.86
CA ILE A 176 3.14 -12.19 11.15
C ILE A 176 4.33 -11.23 11.24
N ASP A 177 5.02 -11.22 12.37
CA ASP A 177 6.21 -10.38 12.55
C ASP A 177 7.44 -10.94 11.83
N SER A 178 7.59 -12.25 11.82
CA SER A 178 8.67 -12.96 11.14
C SER A 178 8.24 -14.38 10.78
N TYR A 179 8.51 -14.81 9.57
CA TYR A 179 8.27 -16.19 9.16
C TYR A 179 9.20 -17.20 9.85
N ALA A 180 10.31 -16.71 10.43
CA ALA A 180 11.20 -17.55 11.22
C ALA A 180 10.59 -17.98 12.56
N ASP A 181 9.64 -17.20 13.08
CA ASP A 181 8.99 -17.43 14.38
C ASP A 181 7.76 -18.34 14.26
N LEU A 182 7.41 -18.80 13.06
CA LEU A 182 6.29 -19.73 12.86
C LEU A 182 6.64 -21.14 13.34
N ASP A 183 5.95 -21.57 14.39
CA ASP A 183 6.07 -22.92 14.93
C ASP A 183 5.33 -23.94 14.04
N GLY A 184 5.93 -25.12 13.85
CA GLY A 184 5.37 -26.20 13.07
C GLY A 184 6.25 -26.62 11.88
N ASP A 185 5.88 -27.73 11.25
CA ASP A 185 6.62 -28.31 10.12
C ASP A 185 5.75 -28.56 8.87
N ASP A 186 4.43 -28.41 9.00
CA ASP A 186 3.45 -28.67 7.93
C ASP A 186 2.40 -27.54 7.91
N PHE A 187 2.43 -26.71 6.89
CA PHE A 187 1.63 -25.53 6.74
C PHE A 187 0.67 -25.64 5.55
N ILE A 188 -0.50 -25.03 5.69
CA ILE A 188 -1.41 -24.72 4.59
C ILE A 188 -1.40 -23.20 4.40
N VAL A 189 -1.21 -22.76 3.16
CA VAL A 189 -1.27 -21.35 2.75
C VAL A 189 -2.43 -21.18 1.78
N VAL A 190 -3.34 -20.26 2.06
CA VAL A 190 -4.51 -19.94 1.24
C VAL A 190 -4.29 -18.60 0.55
N GLY A 191 -4.24 -18.60 -0.78
CA GLY A 191 -3.86 -17.51 -1.64
C GLY A 191 -2.43 -17.62 -2.13
N GLY A 192 -2.26 -17.78 -3.44
CA GLY A 192 -0.98 -18.10 -4.11
C GLY A 192 -0.36 -16.92 -4.85
N TYR A 193 -0.82 -15.69 -4.58
CA TYR A 193 -0.23 -14.48 -5.15
C TYR A 193 1.03 -14.06 -4.37
N GLU A 194 1.51 -12.83 -4.51
CA GLU A 194 2.80 -12.37 -3.99
C GLU A 194 3.05 -12.75 -2.52
N SER A 195 2.09 -12.46 -1.61
CA SER A 195 2.23 -12.76 -0.18
C SER A 195 2.25 -14.27 0.11
N GLY A 196 1.47 -15.06 -0.64
CA GLY A 196 1.44 -16.52 -0.48
C GLY A 196 2.73 -17.18 -0.95
N VAL A 197 3.26 -16.76 -2.10
CA VAL A 197 4.55 -17.23 -2.59
C VAL A 197 5.68 -16.77 -1.68
N ASP A 198 5.58 -15.56 -1.11
CA ASP A 198 6.58 -15.04 -0.18
C ASP A 198 6.71 -15.93 1.06
N VAL A 199 5.59 -16.15 1.78
CA VAL A 199 5.62 -17.01 2.98
C VAL A 199 5.98 -18.46 2.64
N ALA A 200 5.45 -19.02 1.53
CA ALA A 200 5.78 -20.39 1.12
C ALA A 200 7.28 -20.57 0.83
N SER A 201 7.89 -19.58 0.16
CA SER A 201 9.32 -19.58 -0.14
C SER A 201 10.18 -19.55 1.13
N HIS A 202 9.82 -18.70 2.09
CA HIS A 202 10.56 -18.61 3.35
C HIS A 202 10.40 -19.84 4.23
N LEU A 203 9.23 -20.47 4.24
CA LEU A 203 9.02 -21.75 4.93
C LEU A 203 9.79 -22.89 4.26
N ALA A 204 9.79 -22.97 2.92
CA ALA A 204 10.55 -23.96 2.15
C ALA A 204 12.05 -23.84 2.39
N GLU A 205 12.62 -22.63 2.41
CA GLU A 205 14.03 -22.37 2.73
C GLU A 205 14.42 -22.88 4.14
N ARG A 206 13.44 -23.03 5.03
CA ARG A 206 13.60 -23.60 6.38
C ARG A 206 13.29 -25.09 6.47
N GLY A 207 13.06 -25.74 5.32
CA GLY A 207 12.75 -27.16 5.24
C GLY A 207 11.34 -27.55 5.72
N LYS A 208 10.43 -26.56 5.79
CA LYS A 208 9.03 -26.79 6.19
C LYS A 208 8.21 -27.27 4.99
N ARG A 209 7.25 -28.16 5.21
CA ARG A 209 6.28 -28.57 4.20
C ARG A 209 5.18 -27.52 4.07
N VAL A 210 4.86 -27.14 2.83
CA VAL A 210 3.83 -26.15 2.52
C VAL A 210 2.89 -26.71 1.45
N ARG A 211 1.59 -26.56 1.66
CA ARG A 211 0.54 -26.77 0.65
C ARG A 211 -0.06 -25.41 0.33
N LEU A 212 0.17 -24.92 -0.89
CA LEU A 212 -0.23 -23.61 -1.34
C LEU A 212 -1.41 -23.71 -2.29
N PHE A 213 -2.55 -23.16 -1.87
CA PHE A 213 -3.81 -23.17 -2.60
C PHE A 213 -4.08 -21.83 -3.25
N ASP A 214 -4.44 -21.83 -4.54
CA ASP A 214 -4.90 -20.63 -5.23
C ASP A 214 -6.01 -20.95 -6.24
N ARG A 215 -7.00 -20.07 -6.31
CA ARG A 215 -8.17 -20.18 -7.20
C ARG A 215 -7.87 -19.82 -8.66
N GLY A 216 -6.78 -19.12 -8.94
CA GLY A 216 -6.46 -18.55 -10.25
C GLY A 216 -5.05 -18.86 -10.74
N SER A 217 -4.27 -19.65 -9.99
CA SER A 217 -2.93 -20.14 -10.38
C SER A 217 -1.98 -19.08 -10.93
N PRO A 218 -1.69 -17.99 -10.18
CA PRO A 218 -0.94 -16.83 -10.69
C PRO A 218 0.50 -17.17 -11.12
N TRP A 219 1.05 -18.32 -10.65
CA TRP A 219 2.38 -18.81 -11.10
C TRP A 219 2.39 -19.37 -12.52
N GLU A 220 1.22 -19.58 -13.14
CA GLU A 220 1.05 -20.03 -14.53
C GLU A 220 0.61 -18.88 -15.46
N SER A 221 0.42 -17.68 -14.93
CA SER A 221 -0.01 -16.52 -15.71
C SER A 221 1.03 -16.12 -16.75
N GLU A 222 0.57 -15.88 -17.99
CA GLU A 222 1.39 -15.35 -19.09
C GLU A 222 1.33 -13.82 -19.19
N SER A 223 0.58 -13.14 -18.30
CA SER A 223 0.48 -11.68 -18.31
C SER A 223 1.81 -11.04 -17.94
N SER A 224 2.15 -9.96 -18.63
CA SER A 224 3.31 -9.12 -18.29
C SER A 224 2.99 -8.08 -17.21
N ASP A 225 1.69 -7.86 -16.89
CA ASP A 225 1.29 -6.91 -15.86
C ASP A 225 1.43 -7.52 -14.45
N PRO A 226 2.34 -7.00 -13.62
CA PRO A 226 2.54 -7.49 -12.26
C PRO A 226 1.36 -7.17 -11.32
N SER A 227 0.35 -6.44 -11.78
CA SER A 227 -0.91 -6.26 -11.02
C SER A 227 -1.82 -7.50 -11.07
N VAL A 228 -1.60 -8.41 -12.03
CA VAL A 228 -2.42 -9.62 -12.24
C VAL A 228 -1.60 -10.90 -12.43
N ALA A 229 -0.28 -10.82 -12.46
CA ALA A 229 0.66 -11.95 -12.54
C ALA A 229 1.69 -11.83 -11.42
N LEU A 230 2.34 -12.92 -11.08
CA LEU A 230 3.47 -12.88 -10.14
C LEU A 230 4.64 -12.09 -10.73
N SER A 231 5.30 -11.32 -9.88
CA SER A 231 6.54 -10.64 -10.21
C SER A 231 7.63 -11.63 -10.60
N THR A 232 8.59 -11.18 -11.41
CA THR A 232 9.78 -12.00 -11.75
C THR A 232 10.55 -12.39 -10.50
N TYR A 233 10.61 -11.52 -9.50
CA TYR A 233 11.22 -11.80 -8.19
C TYR A 233 10.59 -13.03 -7.51
N SER A 234 9.27 -13.09 -7.43
CA SER A 234 8.56 -14.23 -6.84
C SER A 234 8.66 -15.48 -7.69
N LEU A 235 8.53 -15.37 -9.03
CA LEU A 235 8.71 -16.51 -9.94
C LEU A 235 10.12 -17.12 -9.87
N GLU A 236 11.18 -16.32 -9.74
CA GLU A 236 12.53 -16.82 -9.56
C GLU A 236 12.67 -17.63 -8.25
N ARG A 237 11.99 -17.20 -7.19
CA ARG A 237 12.01 -17.92 -5.90
C ARG A 237 11.34 -19.28 -6.00
N THR A 238 10.24 -19.42 -6.75
CA THR A 238 9.57 -20.70 -6.97
C THR A 238 10.43 -21.69 -7.77
N ARG A 239 11.43 -21.21 -8.51
CA ARG A 239 12.34 -22.01 -9.33
C ARG A 239 13.63 -22.40 -8.59
N ARG A 240 13.85 -21.90 -7.38
CA ARG A 240 15.04 -22.25 -6.59
C ARG A 240 15.08 -23.74 -6.23
N PRO A 241 16.28 -24.34 -6.16
CA PRO A 241 16.43 -25.69 -5.66
C PRO A 241 15.77 -25.85 -4.29
N GLY A 242 15.05 -26.96 -4.09
CA GLY A 242 14.36 -27.25 -2.83
C GLY A 242 12.94 -26.67 -2.72
N TYR A 243 12.55 -25.67 -3.52
CA TYR A 243 11.17 -25.14 -3.45
C TYR A 243 10.14 -26.25 -3.74
N ALA A 244 10.24 -26.94 -4.88
CA ALA A 244 9.31 -28.00 -5.25
C ALA A 244 9.42 -29.28 -4.37
N GLU A 245 10.47 -29.40 -3.57
CA GLU A 245 10.62 -30.50 -2.61
C GLU A 245 9.78 -30.24 -1.34
N HIS A 246 9.53 -28.97 -1.03
CA HIS A 246 8.84 -28.53 0.18
C HIS A 246 7.47 -27.92 -0.07
N VAL A 247 7.23 -27.36 -1.26
CA VAL A 247 5.97 -26.68 -1.61
C VAL A 247 5.19 -27.51 -2.63
N GLU A 248 4.01 -27.94 -2.24
CA GLU A 248 3.01 -28.56 -3.12
C GLU A 248 2.00 -27.49 -3.54
N LEU A 249 1.90 -27.25 -4.84
CA LEU A 249 0.98 -26.25 -5.42
C LEU A 249 -0.37 -26.91 -5.74
N PHE A 250 -1.45 -26.25 -5.36
CA PHE A 250 -2.83 -26.62 -5.68
C PHE A 250 -3.45 -25.53 -6.57
N PRO A 251 -3.23 -25.65 -7.91
CA PRO A 251 -3.78 -24.71 -8.88
C PRO A 251 -5.30 -24.82 -8.96
N ASP A 252 -5.96 -23.74 -9.37
CA ASP A 252 -7.40 -23.67 -9.62
C ASP A 252 -8.24 -24.26 -8.48
N THR A 253 -7.75 -24.12 -7.25
CA THR A 253 -8.34 -24.75 -6.06
C THR A 253 -8.81 -23.70 -5.06
N SER A 254 -10.15 -23.52 -4.99
CA SER A 254 -10.78 -22.60 -4.04
C SER A 254 -10.97 -23.27 -2.69
N VAL A 255 -10.45 -22.67 -1.61
CA VAL A 255 -10.78 -23.05 -0.23
C VAL A 255 -12.14 -22.48 0.11
N THR A 256 -13.04 -23.32 0.62
CA THR A 256 -14.42 -22.96 0.97
C THR A 256 -14.67 -22.85 2.45
N SER A 257 -13.93 -23.60 3.27
CA SER A 257 -14.04 -23.49 4.73
C SER A 257 -12.80 -23.96 5.47
N VAL A 258 -12.65 -23.44 6.70
CA VAL A 258 -11.69 -23.93 7.70
C VAL A 258 -12.44 -24.25 8.99
N ALA A 259 -12.13 -25.37 9.60
CA ALA A 259 -12.70 -25.78 10.88
C ALA A 259 -11.61 -26.25 11.85
N ALA A 260 -11.74 -25.89 13.11
CA ALA A 260 -10.90 -26.46 14.18
C ALA A 260 -11.46 -27.82 14.57
N VAL A 261 -10.64 -28.88 14.47
CA VAL A 261 -11.02 -30.27 14.80
C VAL A 261 -9.96 -30.88 15.69
N ASP A 262 -10.33 -31.21 16.92
CA ASP A 262 -9.40 -31.68 17.97
C ASP A 262 -8.22 -30.66 18.16
N ALA A 263 -6.99 -31.14 17.95
CA ALA A 263 -5.78 -30.31 18.04
C ALA A 263 -5.23 -29.93 16.66
N SER A 264 -6.08 -29.85 15.64
CA SER A 264 -5.70 -29.57 14.24
C SER A 264 -6.75 -28.70 13.54
N PHE A 265 -6.46 -28.30 12.31
CA PHE A 265 -7.38 -27.59 11.44
C PHE A 265 -7.67 -28.43 10.19
N GLU A 266 -8.93 -28.46 9.78
CA GLU A 266 -9.39 -29.00 8.50
C GLU A 266 -9.69 -27.87 7.54
N VAL A 267 -9.13 -27.97 6.34
CA VAL A 267 -9.33 -27.04 5.23
C VAL A 267 -10.06 -27.76 4.12
N ALA A 268 -11.28 -27.35 3.82
CA ALA A 268 -12.09 -27.91 2.75
C ALA A 268 -12.00 -27.06 1.48
N THR A 269 -12.04 -27.73 0.33
CA THR A 269 -11.97 -27.14 -0.99
C THR A 269 -13.28 -27.33 -1.76
N GLU A 270 -13.48 -26.54 -2.83
CA GLU A 270 -14.70 -26.56 -3.64
C GLU A 270 -14.97 -27.91 -4.30
N ASP A 271 -13.92 -28.66 -4.64
CA ASP A 271 -14.00 -30.03 -5.19
C ASP A 271 -14.27 -31.10 -4.13
N GLY A 272 -14.46 -30.72 -2.87
CA GLY A 272 -14.83 -31.60 -1.76
C GLY A 272 -13.65 -32.33 -1.09
N LEU A 273 -12.41 -31.97 -1.40
CA LEU A 273 -11.24 -32.47 -0.69
C LEU A 273 -11.12 -31.81 0.68
N VAL A 274 -10.54 -32.53 1.64
CA VAL A 274 -10.27 -32.02 2.99
C VAL A 274 -8.80 -32.28 3.33
N PHE A 275 -8.13 -31.25 3.72
CA PHE A 275 -6.72 -31.26 4.12
C PHE A 275 -6.59 -30.92 5.60
N ARG A 276 -5.62 -31.53 6.28
CA ARG A 276 -5.37 -31.30 7.71
C ARG A 276 -4.01 -30.66 7.91
N THR A 277 -3.92 -29.72 8.87
CA THR A 277 -2.68 -29.12 9.35
C THR A 277 -2.72 -29.00 10.87
N PRO A 278 -1.58 -29.23 11.58
CA PRO A 278 -1.52 -29.09 13.04
C PRO A 278 -1.50 -27.64 13.52
N VAL A 279 -1.26 -26.66 12.64
CA VAL A 279 -1.17 -25.23 12.94
C VAL A 279 -2.25 -24.46 12.20
N PRO A 280 -2.64 -23.25 12.65
CA PRO A 280 -3.57 -22.40 11.91
C PRO A 280 -3.12 -22.22 10.45
N PRO A 281 -4.03 -22.39 9.46
CA PRO A 281 -3.69 -22.06 8.08
C PRO A 281 -3.26 -20.59 7.94
N LEU A 282 -2.32 -20.33 7.05
CA LEU A 282 -1.88 -18.97 6.74
C LEU A 282 -2.76 -18.40 5.63
N LEU A 283 -3.32 -17.21 5.85
CA LEU A 283 -4.18 -16.53 4.90
C LEU A 283 -3.40 -15.42 4.18
N ALA A 284 -3.14 -15.60 2.92
CA ALA A 284 -2.61 -14.60 2.00
C ALA A 284 -3.75 -14.02 1.13
N GLY A 285 -4.84 -13.62 1.81
CA GLY A 285 -6.11 -13.21 1.18
C GLY A 285 -6.10 -11.82 0.54
N GLY A 286 -4.98 -11.07 0.65
CA GLY A 286 -4.89 -9.68 0.18
C GLY A 286 -5.46 -8.68 1.18
N PHE A 287 -5.79 -7.49 0.67
CA PHE A 287 -6.18 -6.34 1.47
C PHE A 287 -7.43 -5.68 0.88
N GLU A 288 -8.36 -5.28 1.74
CA GLU A 288 -9.52 -4.49 1.35
C GLU A 288 -9.13 -3.04 1.04
N GLY A 289 -8.10 -2.54 1.73
CA GLY A 289 -7.67 -1.16 1.64
C GLY A 289 -8.42 -0.21 2.58
N SER A 290 -8.02 1.04 2.58
CA SER A 290 -8.60 2.08 3.45
C SER A 290 -9.77 2.84 2.83
N HIS A 291 -10.00 2.70 1.51
CA HIS A 291 -11.05 3.45 0.81
C HIS A 291 -12.47 3.17 1.32
N PRO A 292 -12.84 1.99 1.86
CA PRO A 292 -14.15 1.79 2.45
C PRO A 292 -14.47 2.72 3.63
N LEU A 293 -13.46 3.23 4.32
CA LEU A 293 -13.64 4.17 5.43
C LEU A 293 -14.16 5.54 4.97
N VAL A 294 -13.96 5.88 3.72
CA VAL A 294 -14.39 7.14 3.10
C VAL A 294 -15.37 6.93 1.94
N LYS A 295 -15.98 5.75 1.86
CA LYS A 295 -16.87 5.36 0.76
C LYS A 295 -18.03 6.35 0.52
N ASP A 296 -18.55 6.99 1.58
CA ASP A 296 -19.65 7.93 1.49
C ASP A 296 -19.24 9.27 0.84
N LEU A 297 -17.93 9.48 0.65
CA LEU A 297 -17.35 10.66 -0.01
C LEU A 297 -17.00 10.42 -1.48
N PHE A 298 -17.18 9.19 -1.97
CA PHE A 298 -16.88 8.80 -3.36
C PHE A 298 -18.04 8.01 -3.95
N GLU A 299 -18.29 8.18 -5.23
CA GLU A 299 -19.10 7.24 -6.01
C GLU A 299 -18.32 5.93 -6.19
N SER A 300 -19.00 4.79 -6.14
CA SER A 300 -18.34 3.48 -6.30
C SER A 300 -18.41 3.00 -7.73
N ARG A 301 -17.30 2.45 -8.23
CA ARG A 301 -17.20 1.67 -9.46
C ARG A 301 -17.82 0.27 -9.25
N GLU A 302 -18.04 -0.46 -10.36
CA GLU A 302 -18.53 -1.85 -10.31
C GLU A 302 -17.60 -2.81 -9.55
N ASP A 303 -16.30 -2.52 -9.55
CA ASP A 303 -15.26 -3.30 -8.84
C ASP A 303 -15.13 -2.93 -7.36
N GLY A 304 -15.98 -2.01 -6.84
CA GLY A 304 -16.02 -1.57 -5.45
C GLY A 304 -15.01 -0.46 -5.11
N PHE A 305 -14.12 -0.07 -6.04
CA PHE A 305 -13.20 1.05 -5.82
C PHE A 305 -13.88 2.41 -6.09
N PRO A 306 -13.33 3.52 -5.58
CA PRO A 306 -13.82 4.86 -5.87
C PRO A 306 -13.81 5.20 -7.36
N LEU A 307 -14.90 5.79 -7.85
CA LEU A 307 -14.95 6.43 -9.15
C LEU A 307 -14.33 7.83 -9.03
N LEU A 308 -13.31 8.09 -9.83
CA LEU A 308 -12.50 9.29 -9.76
C LEU A 308 -12.59 10.11 -11.04
N SER A 309 -12.43 11.42 -10.90
CA SER A 309 -12.16 12.32 -12.03
C SER A 309 -10.77 12.04 -12.62
N GLU A 310 -10.47 12.63 -13.77
CA GLU A 310 -9.15 12.56 -14.40
C GLU A 310 -7.98 13.05 -13.48
N HIS A 311 -8.31 13.76 -12.39
CA HIS A 311 -7.36 14.29 -11.42
C HIS A 311 -7.35 13.56 -10.08
N ASP A 312 -7.95 12.36 -10.01
CA ASP A 312 -8.09 11.54 -8.80
C ASP A 312 -8.98 12.18 -7.70
N GLU A 313 -9.82 13.14 -8.10
CA GLU A 313 -10.82 13.78 -7.23
C GLU A 313 -12.13 12.99 -7.22
N SER A 314 -12.86 13.04 -6.11
CA SER A 314 -14.22 12.51 -6.01
C SER A 314 -15.16 13.14 -7.04
N THR A 315 -15.98 12.33 -7.72
CA THR A 315 -17.00 12.80 -8.67
C THR A 315 -18.24 13.39 -7.99
N VAL A 316 -18.40 13.18 -6.69
CA VAL A 316 -19.59 13.58 -5.92
C VAL A 316 -19.31 14.57 -4.79
N VAL A 317 -18.10 14.60 -4.26
CA VAL A 317 -17.69 15.54 -3.20
C VAL A 317 -16.43 16.29 -3.64
N PRO A 318 -16.57 17.48 -4.25
CA PRO A 318 -15.40 18.26 -4.70
C PRO A 318 -14.44 18.60 -3.55
N GLY A 319 -13.13 18.53 -3.83
CA GLY A 319 -12.06 18.87 -2.90
C GLY A 319 -11.50 17.68 -2.10
N ILE A 320 -12.05 16.45 -2.28
CA ILE A 320 -11.42 15.25 -1.74
C ILE A 320 -10.81 14.41 -2.86
N PHE A 321 -9.57 13.98 -2.65
CA PHE A 321 -8.75 13.23 -3.62
C PHE A 321 -8.33 11.88 -3.02
N LEU A 322 -8.21 10.88 -3.89
CA LEU A 322 -7.61 9.58 -3.53
C LEU A 322 -6.17 9.51 -4.04
N CYS A 323 -5.26 9.02 -3.21
CA CYS A 323 -3.86 8.88 -3.59
C CYS A 323 -3.31 7.53 -3.13
N GLY A 324 -2.56 6.84 -3.99
CA GLY A 324 -1.90 5.58 -3.66
C GLY A 324 -2.47 4.35 -4.37
N ALA A 325 -2.29 3.19 -3.75
CA ALA A 325 -2.53 1.88 -4.37
C ALA A 325 -3.99 1.58 -4.74
N SER A 326 -4.95 2.30 -4.16
CA SER A 326 -6.38 2.13 -4.45
C SER A 326 -6.88 2.94 -5.65
N VAL A 327 -6.05 3.80 -6.26
CA VAL A 327 -6.42 4.57 -7.46
C VAL A 327 -6.67 3.62 -8.64
N ARG A 328 -7.80 3.83 -9.33
CA ARG A 328 -8.20 3.08 -10.53
C ARG A 328 -8.77 4.04 -11.56
N HIS A 329 -8.35 3.87 -12.82
CA HIS A 329 -8.94 4.55 -13.97
C HIS A 329 -9.17 3.52 -15.09
N ASP A 330 -10.42 3.32 -15.51
CA ASP A 330 -10.81 2.26 -16.44
C ASP A 330 -10.21 0.90 -16.03
N ASN A 331 -9.31 0.35 -16.83
CA ASN A 331 -8.58 -0.88 -16.54
C ASN A 331 -7.21 -0.66 -15.87
N HIS A 332 -6.82 0.60 -15.62
CA HIS A 332 -5.52 0.91 -15.04
C HIS A 332 -5.53 0.76 -13.53
N VAL A 333 -4.61 -0.05 -13.03
CA VAL A 333 -4.42 -0.34 -11.61
C VAL A 333 -3.12 0.29 -11.14
N PHE A 334 -3.20 1.25 -10.22
CA PHE A 334 -2.05 1.98 -9.70
C PHE A 334 -1.47 1.37 -8.42
N CYS A 335 -1.39 0.04 -8.34
CA CYS A 335 -1.04 -0.67 -7.09
C CYS A 335 0.45 -0.64 -6.71
N PHE A 336 1.35 -0.20 -7.59
CA PHE A 336 2.78 -0.11 -7.32
C PHE A 336 3.24 1.34 -7.14
N ILE A 337 4.32 1.55 -6.36
CA ILE A 337 4.89 2.88 -6.13
C ILE A 337 5.19 3.58 -7.46
N TYR A 338 5.87 2.91 -8.41
CA TYR A 338 6.21 3.50 -9.70
C TYR A 338 4.98 3.82 -10.57
N LYS A 339 3.82 3.19 -10.31
CA LYS A 339 2.55 3.51 -10.97
C LYS A 339 1.88 4.71 -10.30
N TYR A 340 1.53 4.63 -9.01
CA TYR A 340 0.77 5.70 -8.37
C TYR A 340 1.56 7.00 -8.12
N ARG A 341 2.88 6.96 -8.01
CA ARG A 341 3.68 8.19 -7.89
C ARG A 341 3.52 9.17 -9.05
N GLN A 342 3.14 8.64 -10.23
CA GLN A 342 2.87 9.45 -11.42
C GLN A 342 1.63 10.34 -11.27
N ARG A 343 0.79 10.07 -10.26
CA ARG A 343 -0.41 10.82 -9.95
C ARG A 343 -0.20 11.94 -8.91
N PHE A 344 0.92 11.94 -8.19
CA PHE A 344 1.18 12.96 -7.16
C PHE A 344 1.13 14.38 -7.70
N ALA A 345 1.83 14.64 -8.80
CA ALA A 345 1.84 15.94 -9.45
C ALA A 345 0.49 16.29 -10.08
N VAL A 346 -0.31 15.30 -10.51
CA VAL A 346 -1.66 15.52 -11.05
C VAL A 346 -2.58 16.05 -9.94
N VAL A 347 -2.61 15.39 -8.79
CA VAL A 347 -3.40 15.81 -7.62
C VAL A 347 -2.94 17.19 -7.14
N ALA A 348 -1.63 17.39 -6.93
CA ALA A 348 -1.09 18.67 -6.48
C ALA A 348 -1.40 19.81 -7.46
N LYS A 349 -1.35 19.55 -8.78
CA LYS A 349 -1.69 20.54 -9.81
C LYS A 349 -3.18 20.90 -9.80
N ALA A 350 -4.06 19.92 -9.62
CA ALA A 350 -5.50 20.18 -9.53
C ALA A 350 -5.83 21.10 -8.35
N ILE A 351 -5.29 20.80 -7.17
CA ILE A 351 -5.46 21.63 -5.97
C ILE A 351 -4.86 23.03 -6.18
N ALA A 352 -3.63 23.13 -6.65
CA ALA A 352 -2.98 24.42 -6.91
C ALA A 352 -3.79 25.28 -7.89
N THR A 353 -4.36 24.65 -8.94
CA THR A 353 -5.20 25.34 -9.92
C THR A 353 -6.48 25.89 -9.28
N SER A 354 -7.15 25.14 -8.43
CA SER A 354 -8.34 25.60 -7.71
C SER A 354 -8.04 26.79 -6.79
N MET A 355 -6.81 26.88 -6.27
CA MET A 355 -6.31 27.98 -5.44
C MET A 355 -5.74 29.16 -6.26
N GLY A 356 -5.67 29.04 -7.59
CA GLY A 356 -5.11 30.06 -8.47
C GLY A 356 -3.57 30.15 -8.43
N LEU A 357 -2.90 29.09 -7.97
CA LEU A 357 -1.44 28.99 -7.95
C LEU A 357 -0.88 28.51 -9.30
N PRO A 358 0.27 29.02 -9.78
CA PRO A 358 0.82 28.64 -11.09
C PRO A 358 1.38 27.21 -11.12
N ALA A 359 1.82 26.66 -9.98
CA ALA A 359 2.39 25.32 -9.81
C ALA A 359 3.54 24.97 -10.79
N GLU A 360 4.38 25.96 -11.13
CA GLU A 360 5.48 25.80 -12.11
C GLU A 360 6.50 24.74 -11.68
N GLY A 361 6.70 24.55 -10.37
CA GLY A 361 7.59 23.53 -9.81
C GLY A 361 7.21 22.10 -10.18
N LEU A 362 5.98 21.85 -10.63
CA LEU A 362 5.53 20.52 -11.07
C LEU A 362 5.97 20.15 -12.48
N GLU A 363 6.44 21.08 -13.31
CA GLU A 363 6.88 20.77 -14.68
C GLU A 363 8.10 19.82 -14.69
N MET A 364 8.93 19.86 -13.64
CA MET A 364 10.04 18.92 -13.51
C MET A 364 9.58 17.46 -13.41
N TYR A 365 8.38 17.19 -12.89
CA TYR A 365 7.85 15.83 -12.76
C TYR A 365 7.64 15.14 -14.10
N ARG A 366 7.35 15.89 -15.19
CA ARG A 366 7.23 15.32 -16.55
C ARG A 366 8.55 14.75 -17.04
N MET A 367 9.66 15.45 -16.77
CA MET A 367 11.00 14.98 -17.19
C MET A 367 11.42 13.67 -16.51
N TRP A 368 10.86 13.39 -15.32
CA TRP A 368 11.20 12.23 -14.52
C TRP A 368 10.14 11.11 -14.60
N GLY A 369 9.15 11.23 -15.50
CA GLY A 369 8.08 10.23 -15.63
C GLY A 369 7.21 10.11 -14.39
N MET A 370 7.04 11.22 -13.65
CA MET A 370 6.20 11.32 -12.46
C MET A 370 4.97 12.21 -12.65
N TYR A 371 4.54 12.42 -13.90
CA TYR A 371 3.37 13.23 -14.20
C TYR A 371 2.58 12.61 -15.36
N LEU A 372 1.64 11.75 -15.02
CA LEU A 372 0.76 11.05 -15.96
C LEU A 372 -0.64 11.69 -15.85
N ASP A 373 -0.90 12.74 -16.61
CA ASP A 373 -2.19 13.44 -16.67
C ASP A 373 -3.06 12.98 -17.85
N ASP A 374 -2.48 12.38 -18.88
CA ASP A 374 -3.21 11.83 -20.03
C ASP A 374 -3.23 10.29 -19.95
N LEU A 375 -4.36 9.74 -19.54
CA LEU A 375 -4.57 8.30 -19.46
C LEU A 375 -5.05 7.67 -20.78
N SER A 376 -5.38 8.48 -21.78
CA SER A 376 -5.90 8.00 -23.08
C SER A 376 -4.85 7.28 -23.92
N CYS A 377 -3.56 7.55 -23.68
CA CYS A 377 -2.44 6.89 -24.36
C CYS A 377 -2.07 5.53 -23.75
N CYS A 378 -2.56 5.21 -22.56
CA CYS A 378 -2.40 3.90 -21.96
C CYS A 378 -3.40 2.96 -22.63
N GLY A 379 -2.91 1.95 -23.40
CA GLY A 379 -3.75 0.97 -24.09
C GLY A 379 -4.61 0.13 -23.13
N GLN A 380 -5.41 -0.79 -23.71
CA GLN A 380 -6.24 -1.71 -22.90
C GLN A 380 -5.41 -2.72 -22.10
N GLU A 381 -4.14 -2.88 -22.42
CA GLU A 381 -3.17 -3.68 -21.69
C GLU A 381 -2.05 -2.76 -21.19
N CYS A 382 -1.72 -2.88 -19.89
CA CYS A 382 -0.57 -2.19 -19.33
C CYS A 382 0.70 -2.87 -19.86
N VAL A 383 1.34 -2.25 -20.85
CA VAL A 383 2.61 -2.71 -21.47
C VAL A 383 3.83 -1.92 -20.94
N CYS A 384 3.71 -1.26 -19.81
CA CYS A 384 4.78 -0.45 -19.23
C CYS A 384 5.82 -1.30 -18.53
#